data_8030bda34827cfc9dde724154b689709
#
_entry.id   8030bda34827cfc9dde724154b689709
#
_cell.length_a   1.000
_cell.length_b   1.000
_cell.length_c   1.000
_cell.angle_alpha   90.00
_cell.angle_beta   90.00
_cell.angle_gamma   90.00
#
_symmetry.space_group_name_H-M   'P 1'
#
loop_
_entity.id
_entity.type
_entity.pdbx_description
1 polymer ?
#
loop_
_entity_poly.entity_id
_entity_poly.type
_entity_poly.pdbx_seq_one_letter_code
_entity_poly.pdbx_strand_id
1 'polypeptide(L)'
;MNQPKASDPIDLKPAAATDAPSASDGTGATAGSRRGFLTGAAASVAAATTAIIGAPAIAQTTPAVRWRMQSSFPKSLDTLFGAAQMFCERIDRLTSGRFQIRPFAAGEIVGGLQVLDAVQNGTIEMGHTASYYYIGRNRALAFDTAVPFGLNARQQNAWMYYGGGMELIRELMREYNIMSFPAGNTGTQMGGWFRREIRTLKDMEGLRFRIPGLAGEMLSRIGVLPQVIAPADIYPALERGTIDATEFVGPYDDERLGLAKVTKFYYYPGFWEGGAQLSMYVGLKEWEKLPREFQQAIDVASAEINVNMLAEYDAKNPPALARIQKTGVQVRAFPVEVMQAAQKAAFAMYDEEAVKNPSFAKIYANWRAFREAQHSWHRTADLTYDSFVLNNPVASGSPAPAPAKK
;
A
#
# COMPACT_ATOMS: atom_id res chain seq x y z
N MET A 1 28.92 8.37 34.61
CA MET A 1 27.74 9.07 35.16
C MET A 1 27.82 10.51 34.75
N ASN A 2 27.15 10.91 33.70
CA ASN A 2 26.85 12.31 33.35
C ASN A 2 25.51 12.30 32.59
N GLN A 3 24.50 12.83 33.22
CA GLN A 3 23.19 13.03 32.60
C GLN A 3 23.27 14.23 31.68
N PRO A 4 22.65 14.20 30.48
CA PRO A 4 22.50 15.38 29.63
C PRO A 4 21.41 16.28 30.20
N LYS A 5 21.72 17.60 30.26
CA LYS A 5 20.81 18.69 30.65
C LYS A 5 19.58 18.74 29.75
N ALA A 6 18.43 18.99 30.37
CA ALA A 6 17.19 19.30 29.70
C ALA A 6 17.33 20.59 28.87
N SER A 7 16.91 20.54 27.62
CA SER A 7 16.80 21.69 26.72
C SER A 7 15.50 22.44 27.00
N ASP A 8 15.59 23.78 27.02
CA ASP A 8 14.51 24.73 27.27
C ASP A 8 13.34 24.62 26.27
N PRO A 9 12.10 24.96 26.67
CA PRO A 9 10.94 24.88 25.81
C PRO A 9 10.98 25.95 24.70
N ILE A 10 10.69 25.54 23.48
CA ILE A 10 10.55 26.43 22.30
C ILE A 10 9.24 27.21 22.41
N ASP A 11 9.38 28.54 22.50
CA ASP A 11 8.28 29.51 22.55
C ASP A 11 7.62 29.65 21.15
N LEU A 12 6.44 29.05 20.97
CA LEU A 12 5.64 29.16 19.75
C LEU A 12 4.68 30.37 19.87
N LYS A 13 5.04 31.50 19.26
CA LYS A 13 4.08 32.59 19.03
C LYS A 13 3.00 32.19 18.05
N PRO A 14 1.71 32.45 18.34
CA PRO A 14 0.63 32.20 17.39
C PRO A 14 0.65 33.19 16.23
N ALA A 15 0.50 32.67 15.01
CA ALA A 15 0.33 33.48 13.80
C ALA A 15 -1.02 34.19 13.80
N ALA A 16 -1.02 35.44 13.43
CA ALA A 16 -2.17 36.35 13.39
C ALA A 16 -3.21 35.85 12.36
N ALA A 17 -4.47 35.84 12.78
CA ALA A 17 -5.62 35.63 11.92
C ALA A 17 -5.82 36.84 10.99
N THR A 18 -5.94 36.59 9.68
CA THR A 18 -6.36 37.59 8.70
C THR A 18 -7.88 37.58 8.60
N ASP A 19 -8.43 38.79 8.73
CA ASP A 19 -9.84 39.12 8.70
C ASP A 19 -10.52 38.77 7.37
N ALA A 20 -11.72 38.18 7.45
CA ALA A 20 -12.68 38.08 6.36
C ALA A 20 -13.68 39.24 6.43
N PRO A 21 -14.13 39.80 5.29
CA PRO A 21 -15.01 40.97 5.30
C PRO A 21 -16.46 40.58 5.62
N SER A 22 -17.07 41.37 6.48
CA SER A 22 -18.47 41.38 6.89
C SER A 22 -19.42 41.75 5.75
N ALA A 23 -20.48 41.00 5.54
CA ALA A 23 -21.64 41.42 4.75
C ALA A 23 -22.71 42.01 5.65
N SER A 24 -23.17 43.18 5.25
CA SER A 24 -24.12 44.04 5.94
C SER A 24 -25.57 43.51 5.87
N ASP A 25 -26.27 43.74 6.98
CA ASP A 25 -27.71 43.58 7.19
C ASP A 25 -28.58 44.43 6.25
N GLY A 26 -29.68 43.82 5.81
CA GLY A 26 -30.81 44.51 5.20
C GLY A 26 -32.11 43.92 5.69
N THR A 27 -32.68 44.56 6.70
CA THR A 27 -33.99 44.29 7.32
C THR A 27 -35.16 44.58 6.38
N GLY A 28 -36.21 43.81 6.44
CA GLY A 28 -37.51 44.12 5.84
C GLY A 28 -38.58 43.03 6.07
N ALA A 29 -39.19 43.07 7.24
CA ALA A 29 -40.34 42.25 7.56
C ALA A 29 -41.60 42.88 6.99
N THR A 30 -42.52 42.02 6.45
CA THR A 30 -43.98 42.23 6.64
C THR A 30 -44.71 40.89 6.57
N ALA A 31 -45.46 40.64 7.63
CA ALA A 31 -46.43 39.59 7.77
C ALA A 31 -47.78 40.02 7.14
N GLY A 32 -48.50 39.04 6.58
CA GLY A 32 -49.87 39.23 6.11
C GLY A 32 -50.52 37.91 5.77
N SER A 33 -51.15 37.36 6.74
CA SER A 33 -52.57 36.98 6.95
C SER A 33 -53.19 35.98 5.95
N ARG A 34 -53.67 34.93 6.57
CA ARG A 34 -54.60 33.90 6.06
C ARG A 34 -55.99 34.44 5.85
N ARG A 35 -56.73 33.88 4.94
CA ARG A 35 -58.18 33.63 4.82
C ARG A 35 -58.92 34.25 3.66
N GLY A 36 -59.59 33.36 2.98
CA GLY A 36 -60.87 33.56 2.32
C GLY A 36 -60.75 33.77 0.80
N PHE A 37 -61.33 33.04 -0.04
CA PHE A 37 -62.75 32.72 -0.19
C PHE A 37 -62.96 31.75 -1.34
N LEU A 38 -63.81 30.77 -1.11
CA LEU A 38 -64.49 30.01 -2.15
C LEU A 38 -65.55 30.91 -2.83
N THR A 39 -65.68 30.80 -4.10
CA THR A 39 -66.95 30.60 -4.87
C THR A 39 -66.84 31.07 -6.29
N GLY A 40 -67.37 30.27 -7.21
CA GLY A 40 -68.04 30.80 -8.40
C GLY A 40 -67.59 30.26 -9.76
N ALA A 41 -68.23 29.17 -10.14
CA ALA A 41 -68.87 28.90 -11.45
C ALA A 41 -68.05 28.85 -12.76
N ALA A 42 -67.91 27.66 -13.23
CA ALA A 42 -68.40 27.12 -14.52
C ALA A 42 -67.96 27.75 -15.85
N ALA A 43 -67.48 26.80 -16.70
CA ALA A 43 -67.51 26.74 -18.13
C ALA A 43 -66.41 27.44 -18.93
N SER A 44 -65.45 26.64 -19.41
CA SER A 44 -65.24 26.46 -20.84
C SER A 44 -64.17 25.37 -21.07
N VAL A 45 -64.60 24.24 -21.60
CA VAL A 45 -63.79 23.17 -22.13
C VAL A 45 -63.07 23.73 -23.38
N ALA A 46 -61.71 23.85 -23.26
CA ALA A 46 -60.83 23.91 -24.43
C ALA A 46 -59.73 22.89 -24.13
N ALA A 47 -59.84 21.73 -24.74
CA ALA A 47 -58.84 20.68 -24.71
C ALA A 47 -57.57 21.17 -25.44
N ALA A 48 -56.62 21.67 -24.66
CA ALA A 48 -55.23 21.78 -25.14
C ALA A 48 -54.50 20.50 -24.67
N THR A 49 -54.56 19.48 -25.52
CA THR A 49 -53.62 18.33 -25.42
C THR A 49 -52.21 18.87 -25.69
N THR A 50 -51.53 19.34 -24.63
CA THR A 50 -50.10 19.48 -24.64
C THR A 50 -49.52 18.06 -24.72
N ALA A 51 -49.21 17.64 -25.94
CA ALA A 51 -48.31 16.52 -26.17
C ALA A 51 -47.00 16.86 -25.45
N ILE A 52 -46.77 16.29 -24.29
CA ILE A 52 -45.44 16.19 -23.69
C ILE A 52 -44.69 15.27 -24.64
N ILE A 53 -44.03 15.88 -25.61
CA ILE A 53 -42.97 15.22 -26.35
C ILE A 53 -41.92 14.95 -25.33
N GLY A 54 -42.00 13.77 -24.69
CA GLY A 54 -40.89 13.24 -23.91
C GLY A 54 -39.69 13.18 -24.82
N ALA A 55 -38.81 14.18 -24.73
CA ALA A 55 -37.50 14.08 -25.37
C ALA A 55 -36.97 12.69 -24.94
N PRO A 56 -36.57 11.84 -25.88
CA PRO A 56 -35.94 10.58 -25.50
C PRO A 56 -34.73 10.98 -24.65
N ALA A 57 -34.76 10.60 -23.37
CA ALA A 57 -33.57 10.60 -22.58
C ALA A 57 -32.63 9.67 -23.34
N ILE A 58 -31.73 10.23 -24.14
CA ILE A 58 -30.58 9.51 -24.65
C ILE A 58 -29.78 9.20 -23.43
N ALA A 59 -30.12 8.08 -22.77
CA ALA A 59 -29.22 7.46 -21.86
C ALA A 59 -27.98 7.18 -22.70
N GLN A 60 -26.97 8.03 -22.56
CA GLN A 60 -25.65 7.72 -23.07
C GLN A 60 -25.26 6.43 -22.36
N THR A 61 -25.51 5.30 -23.01
CA THR A 61 -25.06 4.01 -22.52
C THR A 61 -23.55 4.04 -22.62
N THR A 62 -22.89 4.31 -21.49
CA THR A 62 -21.44 4.18 -21.38
C THR A 62 -21.08 2.79 -21.88
N PRO A 63 -20.17 2.67 -22.85
CA PRO A 63 -19.84 1.37 -23.44
C PRO A 63 -19.35 0.39 -22.36
N ALA A 64 -19.76 -0.87 -22.45
CA ALA A 64 -19.25 -1.91 -21.59
C ALA A 64 -17.76 -2.13 -21.85
N VAL A 65 -16.95 -2.04 -20.79
CA VAL A 65 -15.50 -2.24 -20.85
C VAL A 65 -15.16 -3.58 -20.20
N ARG A 66 -14.30 -4.37 -20.84
CA ARG A 66 -13.82 -5.65 -20.32
C ARG A 66 -12.32 -5.70 -20.42
N TRP A 67 -11.66 -5.85 -19.26
CA TRP A 67 -10.21 -5.91 -19.14
C TRP A 67 -9.75 -7.22 -18.50
N ARG A 68 -8.46 -7.51 -18.69
CA ARG A 68 -7.73 -8.58 -17.99
C ARG A 68 -6.72 -7.93 -17.07
N MET A 69 -6.61 -8.45 -15.85
CA MET A 69 -5.60 -8.04 -14.90
C MET A 69 -4.73 -9.22 -14.52
N GLN A 70 -3.43 -9.13 -14.72
CA GLN A 70 -2.45 -10.12 -14.26
C GLN A 70 -1.91 -9.71 -12.89
N SER A 71 -2.01 -10.59 -11.90
CA SER A 71 -1.34 -10.43 -10.61
C SER A 71 0.03 -11.10 -10.61
N SER A 72 0.98 -10.53 -9.88
CA SER A 72 2.29 -11.13 -9.61
C SER A 72 2.22 -12.30 -8.60
N PHE A 73 1.06 -12.53 -8.00
CA PHE A 73 0.89 -13.45 -6.87
C PHE A 73 0.04 -14.68 -7.24
N PRO A 74 0.36 -15.87 -6.65
CA PRO A 74 -0.42 -17.08 -6.85
C PRO A 74 -1.73 -17.02 -6.03
N LYS A 75 -2.73 -17.81 -6.44
CA LYS A 75 -4.04 -17.93 -5.77
C LYS A 75 -3.96 -18.38 -4.31
N SER A 76 -2.89 -19.07 -3.92
CA SER A 76 -2.68 -19.53 -2.55
C SER A 76 -2.46 -18.38 -1.56
N LEU A 77 -2.04 -17.22 -2.03
CA LEU A 77 -1.84 -16.00 -1.23
C LEU A 77 -3.13 -15.16 -1.29
N ASP A 78 -4.11 -15.53 -0.47
CA ASP A 78 -5.45 -14.94 -0.50
C ASP A 78 -5.51 -13.49 -0.03
N THR A 79 -4.51 -13.00 0.67
CA THR A 79 -4.36 -11.58 1.02
C THR A 79 -3.90 -10.78 -0.21
N LEU A 80 -2.86 -11.26 -0.89
CA LEU A 80 -2.29 -10.58 -2.06
C LEU A 80 -3.16 -10.77 -3.31
N PHE A 81 -3.43 -12.02 -3.71
CA PHE A 81 -4.29 -12.27 -4.87
C PHE A 81 -5.76 -11.92 -4.59
N GLY A 82 -6.22 -12.11 -3.34
CA GLY A 82 -7.55 -11.70 -2.92
C GLY A 82 -7.80 -10.20 -3.05
N ALA A 83 -6.78 -9.37 -2.84
CA ALA A 83 -6.88 -7.93 -3.09
C ALA A 83 -7.15 -7.62 -4.57
N ALA A 84 -6.49 -8.34 -5.49
CA ALA A 84 -6.78 -8.21 -6.92
C ALA A 84 -8.22 -8.63 -7.26
N GLN A 85 -8.72 -9.71 -6.64
CA GLN A 85 -10.11 -10.15 -6.81
C GLN A 85 -11.10 -9.12 -6.25
N MET A 86 -10.85 -8.63 -5.02
CA MET A 86 -11.69 -7.62 -4.38
C MET A 86 -11.73 -6.33 -5.20
N PHE A 87 -10.60 -5.89 -5.75
CA PHE A 87 -10.56 -4.74 -6.65
C PHE A 87 -11.49 -4.94 -7.85
N CYS A 88 -11.41 -6.07 -8.53
CA CYS A 88 -12.25 -6.37 -9.69
C CYS A 88 -13.73 -6.38 -9.33
N GLU A 89 -14.10 -6.96 -8.19
CA GLU A 89 -15.47 -6.95 -7.69
C GLU A 89 -15.96 -5.53 -7.36
N ARG A 90 -15.08 -4.67 -6.81
CA ARG A 90 -15.42 -3.27 -6.54
C ARG A 90 -15.70 -2.49 -7.81
N ILE A 91 -14.85 -2.65 -8.82
CA ILE A 91 -15.05 -2.01 -10.14
C ILE A 91 -16.39 -2.44 -10.75
N ASP A 92 -16.69 -3.73 -10.75
CA ASP A 92 -17.95 -4.25 -11.26
C ASP A 92 -19.17 -3.62 -10.56
N ARG A 93 -19.14 -3.58 -9.22
CA ARG A 93 -20.22 -2.98 -8.40
C ARG A 93 -20.34 -1.47 -8.60
N LEU A 94 -19.23 -0.73 -8.56
CA LEU A 94 -19.22 0.74 -8.70
C LEU A 94 -19.72 1.19 -10.08
N THR A 95 -19.58 0.35 -11.10
CA THR A 95 -19.97 0.66 -12.47
C THR A 95 -21.25 -0.06 -12.92
N SER A 96 -21.97 -0.71 -11.99
CA SER A 96 -23.20 -1.49 -12.28
C SER A 96 -23.01 -2.50 -13.41
N GLY A 97 -21.88 -3.23 -13.41
CA GLY A 97 -21.54 -4.27 -14.38
C GLY A 97 -21.03 -3.73 -15.72
N ARG A 98 -20.91 -2.42 -15.90
CA ARG A 98 -20.47 -1.82 -17.18
C ARG A 98 -18.96 -1.85 -17.38
N PHE A 99 -18.18 -1.98 -16.30
CA PHE A 99 -16.74 -2.18 -16.35
C PHE A 99 -16.38 -3.45 -15.59
N GLN A 100 -15.93 -4.46 -16.30
CA GLN A 100 -15.59 -5.76 -15.76
C GLN A 100 -14.11 -6.05 -15.98
N ILE A 101 -13.42 -6.45 -14.90
CA ILE A 101 -12.01 -6.82 -14.94
C ILE A 101 -11.90 -8.25 -14.46
N ARG A 102 -11.25 -9.11 -15.27
CA ARG A 102 -10.98 -10.50 -14.89
C ARG A 102 -9.57 -10.63 -14.33
N PRO A 103 -9.41 -11.03 -13.05
CA PRO A 103 -8.10 -11.24 -12.46
C PRO A 103 -7.52 -12.60 -12.86
N PHE A 104 -6.21 -12.62 -13.13
CA PHE A 104 -5.41 -13.79 -13.43
C PHE A 104 -4.24 -13.86 -12.44
N ALA A 105 -4.00 -15.04 -11.89
CA ALA A 105 -2.91 -15.29 -10.97
C ALA A 105 -1.56 -15.43 -11.70
N ALA A 106 -0.46 -15.32 -10.97
CA ALA A 106 0.89 -15.49 -11.50
C ALA A 106 1.00 -16.78 -12.32
N GLY A 107 1.49 -16.66 -13.56
CA GLY A 107 1.68 -17.76 -14.49
C GLY A 107 0.46 -18.12 -15.36
N GLU A 108 -0.71 -17.52 -15.15
CA GLU A 108 -1.89 -17.81 -15.99
C GLU A 108 -1.83 -17.11 -17.37
N ILE A 109 -1.28 -15.90 -17.45
CA ILE A 109 -1.01 -15.21 -18.73
C ILE A 109 0.50 -15.02 -18.89
N VAL A 110 1.13 -14.40 -17.87
CA VAL A 110 2.58 -14.20 -17.81
C VAL A 110 3.10 -14.56 -16.42
N GLY A 111 4.41 -14.78 -16.29
CA GLY A 111 5.06 -15.02 -15.00
C GLY A 111 4.94 -13.81 -14.06
N GLY A 112 4.98 -14.06 -12.76
CA GLY A 112 4.75 -13.02 -11.74
C GLY A 112 5.69 -11.82 -11.79
N LEU A 113 6.90 -11.98 -12.34
CA LEU A 113 7.90 -10.90 -12.51
C LEU A 113 7.83 -10.23 -13.90
N GLN A 114 6.84 -10.56 -14.74
CA GLN A 114 6.68 -10.04 -16.10
C GLN A 114 5.46 -9.11 -16.25
N VAL A 115 4.81 -8.78 -15.14
CA VAL A 115 3.55 -8.00 -15.15
C VAL A 115 3.77 -6.59 -15.71
N LEU A 116 4.86 -5.91 -15.33
CA LEU A 116 5.18 -4.58 -15.86
C LEU A 116 5.31 -4.63 -17.38
N ASP A 117 6.09 -5.57 -17.92
CA ASP A 117 6.33 -5.71 -19.35
C ASP A 117 5.04 -6.00 -20.11
N ALA A 118 4.17 -6.84 -19.55
CA ALA A 118 2.89 -7.20 -20.17
C ALA A 118 1.92 -6.01 -20.26
N VAL A 119 1.86 -5.15 -19.25
CA VAL A 119 1.06 -3.92 -19.26
C VAL A 119 1.71 -2.88 -20.17
N GLN A 120 3.01 -2.66 -20.06
CA GLN A 120 3.77 -1.71 -20.88
C GLN A 120 3.58 -1.94 -22.38
N ASN A 121 3.59 -3.22 -22.79
CA ASN A 121 3.47 -3.62 -24.19
C ASN A 121 2.03 -3.80 -24.66
N GLY A 122 1.02 -3.58 -23.78
CA GLY A 122 -0.38 -3.75 -24.10
C GLY A 122 -0.84 -5.21 -24.31
N THR A 123 -0.06 -6.19 -23.80
CA THR A 123 -0.47 -7.61 -23.81
C THR A 123 -1.68 -7.83 -22.91
N ILE A 124 -1.75 -7.09 -21.81
CA ILE A 124 -2.87 -7.00 -20.88
C ILE A 124 -3.16 -5.54 -20.55
N GLU A 125 -4.38 -5.27 -20.18
CA GLU A 125 -4.86 -3.92 -19.89
C GLU A 125 -4.41 -3.43 -18.52
N MET A 126 -4.27 -4.36 -17.55
CA MET A 126 -4.02 -4.04 -16.15
C MET A 126 -3.12 -5.06 -15.46
N GLY A 127 -2.37 -4.61 -14.44
CA GLY A 127 -1.53 -5.46 -13.61
C GLY A 127 -1.67 -5.15 -12.12
N HIS A 128 -1.44 -6.14 -11.26
CA HIS A 128 -1.32 -6.00 -9.82
C HIS A 128 0.03 -6.57 -9.36
N THR A 129 0.91 -5.72 -8.81
CA THR A 129 2.31 -6.09 -8.60
C THR A 129 3.00 -5.24 -7.53
N ALA A 130 4.24 -5.56 -7.23
CA ALA A 130 5.16 -4.75 -6.43
C ALA A 130 6.23 -4.14 -7.35
N SER A 131 6.32 -2.82 -7.41
CA SER A 131 7.17 -2.10 -8.37
C SER A 131 8.66 -2.37 -8.19
N TYR A 132 9.10 -2.73 -6.98
CA TYR A 132 10.50 -3.09 -6.72
C TYR A 132 10.97 -4.37 -7.43
N TYR A 133 10.05 -5.20 -7.96
CA TYR A 133 10.43 -6.35 -8.79
C TYR A 133 11.15 -5.94 -10.08
N TYR A 134 11.01 -4.68 -10.47
CA TYR A 134 11.51 -4.13 -11.74
C TYR A 134 12.68 -3.16 -11.58
N ILE A 135 13.41 -3.19 -10.44
CA ILE A 135 14.57 -2.32 -10.21
C ILE A 135 15.69 -2.52 -11.25
N GLY A 136 15.72 -3.66 -11.91
CA GLY A 136 16.63 -3.90 -13.05
C GLY A 136 16.33 -3.00 -14.26
N ARG A 137 15.13 -2.41 -14.36
CA ARG A 137 14.77 -1.40 -15.36
C ARG A 137 15.15 0.01 -14.89
N ASN A 138 14.75 0.33 -13.67
CA ASN A 138 15.08 1.59 -13.01
C ASN A 138 14.95 1.41 -11.49
N ARG A 139 16.02 1.69 -10.74
CA ARG A 139 16.01 1.57 -9.28
C ARG A 139 15.02 2.48 -8.58
N ALA A 140 14.65 3.59 -9.22
CA ALA A 140 13.63 4.51 -8.70
C ALA A 140 12.25 3.86 -8.51
N LEU A 141 11.95 2.77 -9.23
CA LEU A 141 10.71 2.00 -9.07
C LEU A 141 10.53 1.43 -7.65
N ALA A 142 11.63 1.25 -6.89
CA ALA A 142 11.54 0.77 -5.51
C ALA A 142 10.76 1.71 -4.59
N PHE A 143 10.78 3.03 -4.82
CA PHE A 143 10.07 3.99 -3.98
C PHE A 143 8.55 3.85 -4.03
N ASP A 144 8.00 3.27 -5.09
CA ASP A 144 6.58 2.96 -5.20
C ASP A 144 6.17 1.79 -4.28
N THR A 145 7.09 0.92 -3.92
CA THR A 145 6.80 -0.23 -3.03
C THR A 145 7.41 -0.03 -1.65
N ALA A 146 8.71 -0.21 -1.53
CA ALA A 146 9.47 -0.04 -0.30
C ALA A 146 10.96 0.08 -0.60
N VAL A 147 11.67 0.78 0.26
CA VAL A 147 13.13 0.84 0.29
C VAL A 147 13.63 0.54 1.70
N PRO A 148 14.79 -0.11 1.86
CA PRO A 148 15.36 -0.42 3.17
C PRO A 148 15.42 0.78 4.12
N PHE A 149 15.02 0.58 5.38
CA PHE A 149 14.93 1.63 6.40
C PHE A 149 14.05 2.82 5.98
N GLY A 150 13.06 2.55 5.12
CA GLY A 150 12.16 3.53 4.54
C GLY A 150 10.97 3.88 5.43
N LEU A 151 9.88 4.21 4.77
CA LEU A 151 8.62 4.58 5.38
C LEU A 151 7.84 3.32 5.80
N ASN A 152 7.11 3.40 6.91
CA ASN A 152 6.11 2.39 7.23
C ASN A 152 4.82 2.64 6.41
N ALA A 153 3.84 1.72 6.50
CA ALA A 153 2.61 1.80 5.72
C ALA A 153 1.87 3.14 5.86
N ARG A 154 1.76 3.68 7.07
CA ARG A 154 1.10 4.96 7.34
C ARG A 154 1.89 6.13 6.75
N GLN A 155 3.22 6.10 6.88
CA GLN A 155 4.11 7.12 6.33
C GLN A 155 4.15 7.06 4.79
N GLN A 156 4.13 5.87 4.20
CA GLN A 156 4.07 5.66 2.75
C GLN A 156 2.78 6.26 2.18
N ASN A 157 1.63 6.00 2.81
CA ASN A 157 0.36 6.61 2.43
C ASN A 157 0.42 8.14 2.54
N ALA A 158 0.98 8.68 3.62
CA ALA A 158 1.13 10.12 3.79
C ALA A 158 2.02 10.73 2.70
N TRP A 159 3.11 10.05 2.32
CA TRP A 159 3.98 10.48 1.23
C TRP A 159 3.29 10.44 -0.12
N MET A 160 2.61 9.34 -0.43
CA MET A 160 1.92 9.16 -1.71
C MET A 160 0.81 10.20 -1.90
N TYR A 161 -0.05 10.40 -0.91
CA TYR A 161 -1.24 11.24 -1.07
C TYR A 161 -0.99 12.73 -0.79
N TYR A 162 0.01 13.09 0.04
CA TYR A 162 0.23 14.48 0.50
C TYR A 162 1.70 14.93 0.47
N GLY A 163 2.64 14.03 0.24
CA GLY A 163 4.07 14.31 0.22
C GLY A 163 4.68 14.48 -1.18
N GLY A 164 3.85 14.46 -2.23
CA GLY A 164 4.31 14.55 -3.62
C GLY A 164 4.72 13.19 -4.23
N GLY A 165 4.59 12.08 -3.47
CA GLY A 165 4.99 10.76 -3.94
C GLY A 165 4.19 10.29 -5.15
N MET A 166 2.86 10.52 -5.16
CA MET A 166 1.98 10.11 -6.24
C MET A 166 2.37 10.74 -7.58
N GLU A 167 2.64 12.05 -7.59
CA GLU A 167 3.03 12.79 -8.78
C GLU A 167 4.37 12.29 -9.32
N LEU A 168 5.36 12.12 -8.42
CA LEU A 168 6.70 11.66 -8.78
C LEU A 168 6.70 10.22 -9.33
N ILE A 169 5.96 9.33 -8.68
CA ILE A 169 5.83 7.94 -9.15
C ILE A 169 5.07 7.87 -10.47
N ARG A 170 3.96 8.60 -10.61
CA ARG A 170 3.22 8.64 -11.88
C ARG A 170 4.03 9.25 -13.03
N GLU A 171 4.89 10.23 -12.76
CA GLU A 171 5.83 10.76 -13.76
C GLU A 171 6.80 9.66 -14.23
N LEU A 172 7.42 8.94 -13.30
CA LEU A 172 8.30 7.81 -13.61
C LEU A 172 7.56 6.70 -14.37
N MET A 173 6.35 6.34 -13.95
CA MET A 173 5.58 5.24 -14.55
C MET A 173 5.10 5.55 -15.98
N ARG A 174 4.93 6.83 -16.33
CA ARG A 174 4.64 7.23 -17.71
C ARG A 174 5.74 6.88 -18.69
N GLU A 175 7.01 6.81 -18.25
CA GLU A 175 8.12 6.33 -19.08
C GLU A 175 7.91 4.86 -19.53
N TYR A 176 7.09 4.12 -18.78
CA TYR A 176 6.70 2.72 -19.03
C TYR A 176 5.28 2.60 -19.63
N ASN A 177 4.66 3.69 -20.09
CA ASN A 177 3.27 3.69 -20.57
C ASN A 177 2.26 3.18 -19.53
N ILE A 178 2.47 3.48 -18.25
CA ILE A 178 1.64 3.00 -17.13
C ILE A 178 1.09 4.19 -16.35
N MET A 179 -0.18 4.10 -15.97
CA MET A 179 -0.79 4.84 -14.87
C MET A 179 -0.84 3.93 -13.64
N SER A 180 -0.25 4.37 -12.52
CA SER A 180 -0.17 3.57 -11.29
C SER A 180 -1.04 4.12 -10.16
N PHE A 181 -1.48 3.21 -9.30
CA PHE A 181 -2.32 3.49 -8.13
C PHE A 181 -1.85 2.65 -6.94
N PRO A 182 -1.63 3.24 -5.75
CA PRO A 182 -1.49 2.47 -4.52
C PRO A 182 -2.72 1.59 -4.30
N ALA A 183 -2.52 0.28 -4.15
CA ALA A 183 -3.63 -0.66 -4.01
C ALA A 183 -3.23 -1.89 -3.19
N GLY A 184 -2.79 -1.65 -2.00
CA GLY A 184 -2.40 -2.63 -1.01
C GLY A 184 -1.15 -2.20 -0.25
N ASN A 185 -1.04 -2.65 0.99
CA ASN A 185 0.17 -2.52 1.79
C ASN A 185 0.26 -3.70 2.75
N THR A 186 1.45 -4.25 2.90
CA THR A 186 1.67 -5.42 3.75
C THR A 186 1.81 -5.08 5.24
N GLY A 187 1.97 -3.80 5.56
CA GLY A 187 2.47 -3.40 6.88
C GLY A 187 3.95 -3.76 7.05
N THR A 188 4.46 -3.57 8.26
CA THR A 188 5.86 -3.92 8.57
C THR A 188 6.04 -5.43 8.50
N GLN A 189 7.00 -5.85 7.69
CA GLN A 189 7.25 -7.26 7.45
C GLN A 189 8.16 -7.89 8.50
N MET A 190 8.19 -9.23 8.48
CA MET A 190 9.22 -9.99 9.19
C MET A 190 10.52 -10.01 8.41
N GLY A 191 11.61 -10.24 9.14
CA GLY A 191 12.96 -10.29 8.58
C GLY A 191 13.31 -11.61 7.88
N GLY A 192 12.35 -12.54 7.78
CA GLY A 192 12.47 -13.74 6.96
C GLY A 192 12.98 -14.98 7.68
N TRP A 193 13.18 -16.02 6.90
CA TRP A 193 13.41 -17.40 7.27
C TRP A 193 14.83 -17.84 6.93
N PHE A 194 15.48 -18.48 7.89
CA PHE A 194 16.89 -18.88 7.77
C PHE A 194 17.06 -20.35 8.16
N ARG A 195 17.87 -21.08 7.43
CA ARG A 195 18.24 -22.48 7.76
C ARG A 195 19.20 -22.53 8.94
N ARG A 196 20.08 -21.52 9.08
CA ARG A 196 21.04 -21.37 10.16
C ARG A 196 20.76 -20.13 10.99
N GLU A 197 21.18 -20.14 12.23
CA GLU A 197 21.07 -18.99 13.12
C GLU A 197 22.02 -17.88 12.68
N ILE A 198 21.56 -16.65 12.76
CA ILE A 198 22.33 -15.42 12.49
C ILE A 198 22.61 -14.75 13.83
N ARG A 199 23.83 -14.85 14.32
CA ARG A 199 24.27 -14.29 15.60
C ARG A 199 25.13 -13.06 15.44
N THR A 200 25.82 -12.95 14.30
CA THR A 200 26.79 -11.91 13.98
C THR A 200 26.65 -11.46 12.54
N LEU A 201 27.25 -10.31 12.20
CA LEU A 201 27.33 -9.83 10.80
C LEU A 201 28.02 -10.86 9.91
N LYS A 202 29.02 -11.57 10.42
CA LYS A 202 29.76 -12.61 9.65
C LYS A 202 28.83 -13.75 9.19
N ASP A 203 27.79 -14.06 9.95
CA ASP A 203 26.85 -15.12 9.59
C ASP A 203 26.01 -14.77 8.34
N MET A 204 25.99 -13.51 7.93
CA MET A 204 25.34 -13.06 6.70
C MET A 204 26.20 -13.33 5.45
N GLU A 205 27.51 -13.50 5.59
CA GLU A 205 28.40 -13.69 4.47
C GLU A 205 28.12 -15.01 3.72
N GLY A 206 28.03 -14.92 2.39
CA GLY A 206 27.81 -16.06 1.50
C GLY A 206 26.40 -16.65 1.55
N LEU A 207 25.44 -16.07 2.31
CA LEU A 207 24.05 -16.52 2.29
C LEU A 207 23.43 -16.32 0.91
N ARG A 208 22.90 -17.38 0.34
CA ARG A 208 22.03 -17.30 -0.84
C ARG A 208 20.65 -16.94 -0.34
N PHE A 209 20.31 -15.66 -0.47
CA PHE A 209 19.09 -15.10 0.14
C PHE A 209 18.12 -14.61 -0.93
N ARG A 210 16.93 -15.20 -0.97
CA ARG A 210 15.84 -14.65 -1.80
C ARG A 210 15.33 -13.39 -1.16
N ILE A 211 15.57 -12.28 -1.83
CA ILE A 211 15.10 -10.95 -1.42
C ILE A 211 15.00 -10.05 -2.65
N PRO A 212 13.83 -9.40 -2.88
CA PRO A 212 13.64 -8.50 -4.02
C PRO A 212 14.11 -7.08 -3.71
N GLY A 213 14.04 -6.24 -4.72
CA GLY A 213 14.23 -4.81 -4.60
C GLY A 213 15.66 -4.39 -4.21
N LEU A 214 15.77 -3.15 -3.73
CA LEU A 214 17.03 -2.58 -3.28
C LEU A 214 17.60 -3.26 -2.03
N ALA A 215 16.80 -4.01 -1.32
CA ALA A 215 17.24 -4.79 -0.17
C ALA A 215 18.29 -5.84 -0.57
N GLY A 216 18.13 -6.48 -1.72
CA GLY A 216 19.12 -7.41 -2.25
C GLY A 216 20.47 -6.71 -2.52
N GLU A 217 20.45 -5.55 -3.17
CA GLU A 217 21.68 -4.79 -3.44
C GLU A 217 22.33 -4.28 -2.15
N MET A 218 21.55 -3.82 -1.19
CA MET A 218 22.05 -3.42 0.14
C MET A 218 22.74 -4.59 0.84
N LEU A 219 22.11 -5.77 0.87
CA LEU A 219 22.63 -6.95 1.55
C LEU A 219 23.87 -7.50 0.85
N SER A 220 24.02 -7.35 -0.46
CA SER A 220 25.23 -7.75 -1.18
C SER A 220 26.46 -6.98 -0.70
N ARG A 221 26.29 -5.73 -0.24
CA ARG A 221 27.37 -4.90 0.32
C ARG A 221 27.88 -5.39 1.69
N ILE A 222 27.13 -6.27 2.33
CA ILE A 222 27.53 -6.94 3.58
C ILE A 222 27.75 -8.45 3.39
N GLY A 223 28.02 -8.88 2.16
CA GLY A 223 28.46 -10.21 1.84
C GLY A 223 27.37 -11.25 1.52
N VAL A 224 26.10 -10.87 1.49
CA VAL A 224 24.99 -11.74 1.08
C VAL A 224 24.99 -11.95 -0.44
N LEU A 225 24.52 -13.11 -0.89
CA LEU A 225 24.29 -13.43 -2.31
C LEU A 225 22.78 -13.39 -2.61
N PRO A 226 22.23 -12.20 -2.96
CA PRO A 226 20.81 -12.03 -3.16
C PRO A 226 20.33 -12.68 -4.47
N GLN A 227 19.10 -13.18 -4.46
CA GLN A 227 18.42 -13.73 -5.62
C GLN A 227 16.99 -13.22 -5.67
N VAL A 228 16.50 -12.85 -6.86
CA VAL A 228 15.10 -12.49 -7.08
C VAL A 228 14.37 -13.70 -7.62
N ILE A 229 13.45 -14.24 -6.84
CA ILE A 229 12.63 -15.42 -7.18
C ILE A 229 11.16 -15.03 -6.99
N ALA A 230 10.31 -15.43 -7.93
CA ALA A 230 8.87 -15.20 -7.84
C ALA A 230 8.25 -15.88 -6.61
N PRO A 231 7.16 -15.33 -6.01
CA PRO A 231 6.57 -15.88 -4.79
C PRO A 231 6.21 -17.37 -4.87
N ALA A 232 5.72 -17.84 -5.99
CA ALA A 232 5.35 -19.25 -6.19
C ALA A 232 6.55 -20.22 -6.14
N ASP A 233 7.76 -19.73 -6.40
CA ASP A 233 8.97 -20.54 -6.53
C ASP A 233 9.83 -20.53 -5.25
N ILE A 234 9.44 -19.78 -4.22
CA ILE A 234 10.21 -19.62 -2.97
C ILE A 234 10.33 -20.94 -2.23
N TYR A 235 9.20 -21.61 -1.94
CA TYR A 235 9.20 -22.85 -1.18
C TYR A 235 10.03 -23.94 -1.89
N PRO A 236 9.85 -24.21 -3.20
CA PRO A 236 10.68 -25.18 -3.90
C PRO A 236 12.17 -24.86 -3.88
N ALA A 237 12.56 -23.57 -3.98
CA ALA A 237 13.95 -23.16 -3.95
C ALA A 237 14.58 -23.39 -2.56
N LEU A 238 13.84 -23.06 -1.50
CA LEU A 238 14.26 -23.26 -0.12
C LEU A 238 14.33 -24.77 0.23
N GLU A 239 13.32 -25.56 -0.17
CA GLU A 239 13.26 -27.01 0.05
C GLU A 239 14.45 -27.73 -0.59
N ARG A 240 14.77 -27.42 -1.84
CA ARG A 240 15.91 -28.01 -2.58
C ARG A 240 17.27 -27.51 -2.10
N GLY A 241 17.31 -26.47 -1.23
CA GLY A 241 18.56 -25.86 -0.79
C GLY A 241 19.26 -25.01 -1.85
N THR A 242 18.53 -24.55 -2.87
CA THR A 242 19.05 -23.59 -3.86
C THR A 242 19.31 -22.24 -3.20
N ILE A 243 18.49 -21.90 -2.20
CA ILE A 243 18.66 -20.73 -1.32
C ILE A 243 18.79 -21.18 0.13
N ASP A 244 19.48 -20.39 0.95
CA ASP A 244 19.71 -20.63 2.38
C ASP A 244 18.74 -19.86 3.26
N ALA A 245 18.20 -18.77 2.73
CA ALA A 245 17.27 -17.89 3.41
C ALA A 245 16.28 -17.26 2.41
N THR A 246 15.13 -16.83 2.94
CA THR A 246 14.13 -16.07 2.21
C THR A 246 13.44 -15.10 3.14
N GLU A 247 13.11 -13.90 2.65
CA GLU A 247 12.04 -13.10 3.21
C GLU A 247 10.77 -13.30 2.35
N PHE A 248 9.62 -12.92 2.89
CA PHE A 248 8.42 -12.76 2.07
C PHE A 248 7.55 -11.63 2.62
N VAL A 249 6.55 -11.88 3.43
CA VAL A 249 5.71 -10.82 4.02
C VAL A 249 5.72 -10.92 5.53
N GLY A 250 5.02 -11.88 6.06
CA GLY A 250 4.81 -12.01 7.49
C GLY A 250 4.14 -13.33 7.83
N PRO A 251 3.81 -13.54 9.11
CA PRO A 251 3.39 -14.84 9.61
C PRO A 251 2.27 -15.50 8.81
N TYR A 252 1.29 -14.73 8.37
CA TYR A 252 0.12 -15.29 7.68
C TYR A 252 0.46 -15.89 6.30
N ASP A 253 1.13 -15.12 5.45
CA ASP A 253 1.53 -15.60 4.13
C ASP A 253 2.66 -16.63 4.21
N ASP A 254 3.60 -16.44 5.12
CA ASP A 254 4.73 -17.34 5.33
C ASP A 254 4.27 -18.74 5.79
N GLU A 255 3.22 -18.79 6.64
CA GLU A 255 2.56 -20.06 7.01
C GLU A 255 1.92 -20.72 5.79
N ARG A 256 1.25 -19.96 4.93
CA ARG A 256 0.59 -20.46 3.70
C ARG A 256 1.60 -20.94 2.65
N LEU A 257 2.75 -20.30 2.57
CA LEU A 257 3.87 -20.78 1.76
C LEU A 257 4.56 -22.02 2.38
N GLY A 258 4.28 -22.34 3.64
CA GLY A 258 4.83 -23.51 4.30
C GLY A 258 6.28 -23.38 4.74
N LEU A 259 6.81 -22.15 4.88
CA LEU A 259 8.23 -21.88 5.12
C LEU A 259 8.73 -22.48 6.44
N ALA A 260 7.88 -22.58 7.44
CA ALA A 260 8.17 -23.23 8.73
C ALA A 260 8.51 -24.73 8.62
N LYS A 261 8.14 -25.40 7.50
CA LYS A 261 8.43 -26.82 7.29
C LYS A 261 9.88 -27.09 6.89
N VAL A 262 10.54 -26.09 6.29
CA VAL A 262 11.86 -26.24 5.66
C VAL A 262 12.94 -25.37 6.30
N THR A 263 12.59 -24.54 7.29
CA THR A 263 13.49 -23.66 8.03
C THR A 263 13.20 -23.66 9.51
N LYS A 264 14.21 -23.24 10.34
CA LYS A 264 14.12 -23.29 11.80
C LYS A 264 14.10 -21.93 12.46
N PHE A 265 14.62 -20.89 11.80
CA PHE A 265 14.79 -19.56 12.38
C PHE A 265 13.96 -18.55 11.63
N TYR A 266 13.18 -17.75 12.36
CA TYR A 266 12.34 -16.69 11.84
C TYR A 266 12.72 -15.37 12.50
N TYR A 267 13.23 -14.44 11.69
CA TYR A 267 13.81 -13.19 12.18
C TYR A 267 12.87 -12.01 12.10
N TYR A 268 13.08 -11.02 12.98
CA TYR A 268 12.44 -9.71 12.98
C TYR A 268 13.42 -8.61 13.41
N PRO A 269 13.12 -7.33 13.09
CA PRO A 269 12.13 -6.83 12.16
C PRO A 269 12.58 -7.00 10.71
N GLY A 270 11.65 -6.90 9.75
CA GLY A 270 11.94 -6.75 8.32
C GLY A 270 12.39 -5.33 8.00
N PHE A 271 13.61 -4.97 8.38
CA PHE A 271 14.13 -3.60 8.27
C PHE A 271 14.31 -3.12 6.82
N TRP A 272 14.17 -4.00 5.86
CA TRP A 272 14.12 -3.69 4.44
C TRP A 272 12.74 -3.29 3.94
N GLU A 273 11.66 -3.62 4.68
CA GLU A 273 10.28 -3.33 4.28
C GLU A 273 9.42 -2.93 5.49
N GLY A 274 9.43 -1.63 5.80
CA GLY A 274 8.55 -1.04 6.84
C GLY A 274 7.07 -1.05 6.48
N GLY A 275 6.76 -1.26 5.20
CA GLY A 275 5.42 -1.39 4.66
C GLY A 275 5.49 -1.43 3.14
N ALA A 276 5.47 -2.64 2.54
CA ALA A 276 5.51 -2.77 1.10
C ALA A 276 4.15 -2.40 0.50
N GLN A 277 4.11 -1.29 -0.23
CA GLN A 277 2.96 -0.89 -1.03
C GLN A 277 2.88 -1.76 -2.28
N LEU A 278 1.68 -2.24 -2.60
CA LEU A 278 1.38 -2.86 -3.89
C LEU A 278 0.65 -1.86 -4.78
N SER A 279 0.82 -2.03 -6.09
CA SER A 279 0.28 -1.09 -7.05
C SER A 279 -0.56 -1.77 -8.12
N MET A 280 -1.67 -1.13 -8.47
CA MET A 280 -2.39 -1.41 -9.70
C MET A 280 -1.74 -0.61 -10.84
N TYR A 281 -1.39 -1.32 -11.89
CA TYR A 281 -0.90 -0.75 -13.15
C TYR A 281 -2.00 -0.78 -14.19
N VAL A 282 -2.24 0.33 -14.84
CA VAL A 282 -3.15 0.44 -15.97
C VAL A 282 -2.35 0.92 -17.16
N GLY A 283 -2.45 0.24 -18.32
CA GLY A 283 -1.83 0.70 -19.54
C GLY A 283 -2.30 2.12 -19.86
N LEU A 284 -1.37 3.06 -20.07
CA LEU A 284 -1.68 4.50 -20.20
C LEU A 284 -2.67 4.75 -21.35
N LYS A 285 -2.48 4.08 -22.47
CA LYS A 285 -3.40 4.15 -23.63
C LYS A 285 -4.82 3.68 -23.30
N GLU A 286 -4.94 2.65 -22.46
CA GLU A 286 -6.25 2.14 -22.03
C GLU A 286 -6.88 3.06 -20.98
N TRP A 287 -6.08 3.63 -20.07
CA TRP A 287 -6.51 4.64 -19.12
C TRP A 287 -7.11 5.88 -19.79
N GLU A 288 -6.45 6.39 -20.83
CA GLU A 288 -6.87 7.59 -21.55
C GLU A 288 -8.20 7.42 -22.32
N LYS A 289 -8.54 6.17 -22.68
CA LYS A 289 -9.80 5.84 -23.34
C LYS A 289 -10.97 5.67 -22.38
N LEU A 290 -10.69 5.48 -21.08
CA LEU A 290 -11.74 5.23 -20.10
C LEU A 290 -12.63 6.46 -19.90
N PRO A 291 -13.95 6.28 -19.82
CA PRO A 291 -14.84 7.30 -19.28
C PRO A 291 -14.40 7.76 -17.90
N ARG A 292 -14.55 9.05 -17.63
CA ARG A 292 -14.12 9.65 -16.36
C ARG A 292 -14.70 8.95 -15.13
N GLU A 293 -15.95 8.49 -15.21
CA GLU A 293 -16.58 7.73 -14.13
C GLU A 293 -15.85 6.41 -13.83
N PHE A 294 -15.31 5.73 -14.86
CA PHE A 294 -14.54 4.49 -14.67
C PHE A 294 -13.13 4.76 -14.15
N GLN A 295 -12.54 5.87 -14.56
CA GLN A 295 -11.28 6.34 -13.98
C GLN A 295 -11.44 6.60 -12.47
N GLN A 296 -12.52 7.28 -12.07
CA GLN A 296 -12.84 7.52 -10.66
C GLN A 296 -13.13 6.22 -9.89
N ALA A 297 -13.79 5.25 -10.53
CA ALA A 297 -14.00 3.94 -9.91
C ALA A 297 -12.68 3.23 -9.60
N ILE A 298 -11.68 3.32 -10.49
CA ILE A 298 -10.33 2.78 -10.24
C ILE A 298 -9.66 3.50 -9.06
N ASP A 299 -9.71 4.83 -9.00
CA ASP A 299 -9.14 5.60 -7.89
C ASP A 299 -9.75 5.16 -6.54
N VAL A 300 -11.08 5.09 -6.46
CA VAL A 300 -11.80 4.72 -5.23
C VAL A 300 -11.51 3.27 -4.84
N ALA A 301 -11.61 2.34 -5.79
CA ALA A 301 -11.34 0.93 -5.51
C ALA A 301 -9.89 0.70 -5.07
N SER A 302 -8.92 1.37 -5.69
CA SER A 302 -7.50 1.28 -5.30
C SER A 302 -7.28 1.75 -3.87
N ALA A 303 -7.86 2.88 -3.49
CA ALA A 303 -7.75 3.41 -2.13
C ALA A 303 -8.41 2.48 -1.09
N GLU A 304 -9.56 1.88 -1.41
CA GLU A 304 -10.21 0.88 -0.55
C GLU A 304 -9.31 -0.35 -0.35
N ILE A 305 -8.76 -0.89 -1.42
CA ILE A 305 -7.88 -2.06 -1.36
C ILE A 305 -6.60 -1.77 -0.57
N ASN A 306 -6.06 -0.56 -0.70
CA ASN A 306 -4.87 -0.15 0.05
C ASN A 306 -5.09 -0.20 1.57
N VAL A 307 -6.25 0.21 2.05
CA VAL A 307 -6.63 0.13 3.47
C VAL A 307 -6.97 -1.31 3.88
N ASN A 308 -7.75 -2.02 3.07
CA ASN A 308 -8.23 -3.37 3.39
C ASN A 308 -7.09 -4.38 3.54
N MET A 309 -6.12 -4.38 2.61
CA MET A 309 -5.00 -5.33 2.68
C MET A 309 -4.20 -5.13 3.96
N LEU A 310 -3.89 -3.88 4.34
CA LEU A 310 -3.17 -3.59 5.58
C LEU A 310 -3.92 -4.10 6.81
N ALA A 311 -5.22 -3.77 6.89
CA ALA A 311 -6.08 -4.20 7.99
C ALA A 311 -6.20 -5.74 8.07
N GLU A 312 -6.25 -6.41 6.93
CA GLU A 312 -6.30 -7.86 6.85
C GLU A 312 -5.01 -8.52 7.37
N TYR A 313 -3.83 -7.97 7.01
CA TYR A 313 -2.56 -8.44 7.55
C TYR A 313 -2.45 -8.23 9.05
N ASP A 314 -2.82 -7.04 9.54
CA ASP A 314 -2.76 -6.73 10.98
C ASP A 314 -3.68 -7.66 11.79
N ALA A 315 -4.83 -8.04 11.24
CA ALA A 315 -5.73 -9.00 11.87
C ALA A 315 -5.26 -10.45 11.79
N LYS A 316 -4.63 -10.88 10.69
CA LYS A 316 -4.27 -12.28 10.42
C LYS A 316 -2.87 -12.66 10.91
N ASN A 317 -1.91 -11.74 10.95
CA ASN A 317 -0.54 -12.01 11.37
C ASN A 317 -0.40 -12.47 12.83
N PRO A 318 -1.04 -11.86 13.84
CA PRO A 318 -0.86 -12.28 15.22
C PRO A 318 -1.26 -13.74 15.48
N PRO A 319 -2.45 -14.24 15.08
CA PRO A 319 -2.79 -15.64 15.27
C PRO A 319 -1.91 -16.61 14.43
N ALA A 320 -1.44 -16.18 13.26
CA ALA A 320 -0.53 -16.98 12.44
C ALA A 320 0.85 -17.11 13.12
N LEU A 321 1.40 -16.02 13.67
CA LEU A 321 2.65 -16.07 14.44
C LEU A 321 2.55 -17.03 15.61
N ALA A 322 1.44 -17.00 16.34
CA ALA A 322 1.20 -17.92 17.45
C ALA A 322 1.16 -19.40 17.00
N ARG A 323 0.62 -19.69 15.81
CA ARG A 323 0.64 -21.04 15.22
C ARG A 323 2.05 -21.46 14.82
N ILE A 324 2.80 -20.56 14.15
CA ILE A 324 4.20 -20.80 13.74
C ILE A 324 5.06 -21.12 14.95
N GLN A 325 4.94 -20.35 16.04
CA GLN A 325 5.71 -20.58 17.27
C GLN A 325 5.46 -21.99 17.87
N LYS A 326 4.22 -22.50 17.76
CA LYS A 326 3.88 -23.85 18.23
C LYS A 326 4.54 -24.97 17.41
N THR A 327 5.05 -24.69 16.23
CA THR A 327 5.79 -25.69 15.41
C THR A 327 7.23 -25.90 15.87
N GLY A 328 7.72 -25.14 16.87
CA GLY A 328 9.09 -25.18 17.34
C GLY A 328 10.06 -24.28 16.58
N VAL A 329 9.54 -23.46 15.65
CA VAL A 329 10.33 -22.40 14.99
C VAL A 329 10.83 -21.39 16.00
N GLN A 330 12.10 -21.02 15.89
CA GLN A 330 12.75 -20.08 16.76
C GLN A 330 12.61 -18.66 16.20
N VAL A 331 11.76 -17.86 16.82
CA VAL A 331 11.61 -16.44 16.50
C VAL A 331 12.72 -15.64 17.16
N ARG A 332 13.47 -14.85 16.38
CA ARG A 332 14.69 -14.14 16.82
C ARG A 332 14.71 -12.69 16.32
N ALA A 333 15.24 -11.80 17.16
CA ALA A 333 15.61 -10.46 16.69
C ALA A 333 16.93 -10.52 15.90
N PHE A 334 17.05 -9.71 14.85
CA PHE A 334 18.34 -9.52 14.20
C PHE A 334 19.35 -8.90 15.17
N PRO A 335 20.63 -9.30 15.11
CA PRO A 335 21.69 -8.59 15.82
C PRO A 335 21.75 -7.13 15.38
N VAL A 336 21.93 -6.22 16.34
CA VAL A 336 21.98 -4.76 16.08
C VAL A 336 23.09 -4.42 15.09
N GLU A 337 24.22 -5.10 15.15
CA GLU A 337 25.34 -4.89 14.22
C GLU A 337 24.97 -5.20 12.76
N VAL A 338 24.11 -6.21 12.51
CA VAL A 338 23.58 -6.51 11.16
C VAL A 338 22.72 -5.35 10.66
N MET A 339 21.81 -4.87 11.50
CA MET A 339 20.93 -3.74 11.13
C MET A 339 21.73 -2.45 10.89
N GLN A 340 22.74 -2.17 11.72
CA GLN A 340 23.60 -0.99 11.58
C GLN A 340 24.45 -1.04 10.31
N ALA A 341 25.06 -2.19 10.01
CA ALA A 341 25.82 -2.39 8.78
C ALA A 341 24.94 -2.25 7.53
N ALA A 342 23.77 -2.87 7.55
CA ALA A 342 22.79 -2.77 6.48
C ALA A 342 22.28 -1.33 6.29
N GLN A 343 21.97 -0.60 7.38
CA GLN A 343 21.54 0.79 7.29
C GLN A 343 22.60 1.68 6.64
N LYS A 344 23.86 1.55 7.06
CA LYS A 344 24.97 2.28 6.46
C LYS A 344 25.10 1.95 4.96
N ALA A 345 24.99 0.67 4.59
CA ALA A 345 25.04 0.22 3.20
C ALA A 345 23.90 0.76 2.37
N ALA A 346 22.66 0.80 2.93
CA ALA A 346 21.49 1.32 2.23
C ALA A 346 21.63 2.80 1.86
N PHE A 347 21.97 3.65 2.81
CA PHE A 347 22.06 5.10 2.55
C PHE A 347 23.25 5.44 1.65
N ALA A 348 24.40 4.76 1.78
CA ALA A 348 25.50 4.88 0.85
C ALA A 348 25.08 4.50 -0.59
N MET A 349 24.31 3.42 -0.73
CA MET A 349 23.77 2.98 -2.03
C MET A 349 22.81 4.02 -2.63
N TYR A 350 21.94 4.63 -1.83
CA TYR A 350 21.01 5.66 -2.31
C TYR A 350 21.74 6.91 -2.78
N ASP A 351 22.73 7.37 -2.01
CA ASP A 351 23.53 8.54 -2.37
C ASP A 351 24.33 8.31 -3.66
N GLU A 352 24.93 7.11 -3.84
CA GLU A 352 25.61 6.72 -5.07
C GLU A 352 24.68 6.62 -6.28
N GLU A 353 23.48 6.06 -6.11
CA GLU A 353 22.50 5.92 -7.17
C GLU A 353 21.94 7.29 -7.60
N ALA A 354 21.72 8.19 -6.67
CA ALA A 354 21.27 9.55 -6.96
C ALA A 354 22.22 10.34 -7.86
N VAL A 355 23.53 10.03 -7.83
CA VAL A 355 24.50 10.65 -8.74
C VAL A 355 24.35 10.16 -10.19
N LYS A 356 23.91 8.91 -10.39
CA LYS A 356 23.90 8.23 -11.68
C LYS A 356 22.54 8.25 -12.39
N ASN A 357 21.47 8.35 -11.61
CA ASN A 357 20.09 8.17 -12.08
C ASN A 357 19.25 9.40 -11.73
N PRO A 358 18.94 10.27 -12.70
CA PRO A 358 18.21 11.51 -12.48
C PRO A 358 16.79 11.28 -11.90
N SER A 359 16.07 10.25 -12.37
CA SER A 359 14.74 9.90 -11.85
C SER A 359 14.83 9.46 -10.39
N PHE A 360 15.85 8.65 -10.05
CA PHE A 360 16.12 8.27 -8.66
C PHE A 360 16.45 9.48 -7.80
N ALA A 361 17.36 10.36 -8.26
CA ALA A 361 17.77 11.56 -7.53
C ALA A 361 16.58 12.46 -7.19
N LYS A 362 15.68 12.69 -8.16
CA LYS A 362 14.48 13.52 -8.00
C LYS A 362 13.55 12.96 -6.93
N ILE A 363 13.25 11.66 -7.01
CA ILE A 363 12.36 10.99 -6.05
C ILE A 363 13.01 10.90 -4.68
N TYR A 364 14.28 10.49 -4.62
CA TYR A 364 15.02 10.34 -3.37
C TYR A 364 15.14 11.64 -2.58
N ALA A 365 15.38 12.78 -3.25
CA ALA A 365 15.47 14.07 -2.58
C ALA A 365 14.16 14.45 -1.87
N ASN A 366 13.02 14.31 -2.54
CA ASN A 366 11.71 14.55 -1.95
C ASN A 366 11.40 13.55 -0.83
N TRP A 367 11.58 12.25 -1.10
CA TRP A 367 11.32 11.17 -0.16
C TRP A 367 12.17 11.30 1.11
N ARG A 368 13.47 11.66 0.98
CA ARG A 368 14.39 11.80 2.11
C ARG A 368 13.95 12.92 3.05
N ALA A 369 13.62 14.10 2.51
CA ALA A 369 13.13 15.22 3.30
C ALA A 369 11.81 14.87 4.01
N PHE A 370 10.89 14.22 3.29
CA PHE A 370 9.63 13.77 3.86
C PHE A 370 9.83 12.73 4.97
N ARG A 371 10.70 11.74 4.75
CA ARG A 371 11.03 10.72 5.74
C ARG A 371 11.59 11.32 7.02
N GLU A 372 12.50 12.28 6.93
CA GLU A 372 13.09 12.96 8.09
C GLU A 372 12.01 13.67 8.93
N ALA A 373 11.11 14.39 8.29
CA ALA A 373 9.98 15.04 8.95
C ALA A 373 9.03 14.01 9.62
N GLN A 374 8.71 12.92 8.90
CA GLN A 374 7.87 11.84 9.44
C GLN A 374 8.51 11.13 10.63
N HIS A 375 9.81 10.89 10.61
CA HIS A 375 10.52 10.27 11.73
C HIS A 375 10.51 11.16 12.97
N SER A 376 10.64 12.48 12.81
CA SER A 376 10.53 13.43 13.91
C SER A 376 9.14 13.37 14.54
N TRP A 377 8.08 13.42 13.72
CA TRP A 377 6.70 13.33 14.17
C TRP A 377 6.39 12.00 14.86
N HIS A 378 6.73 10.87 14.23
CA HIS A 378 6.44 9.55 14.78
C HIS A 378 7.21 9.26 16.07
N ARG A 379 8.43 9.78 16.21
CA ARG A 379 9.18 9.69 17.48
C ARG A 379 8.43 10.38 18.60
N THR A 380 7.81 11.51 18.34
CA THR A 380 7.09 12.29 19.35
C THR A 380 5.71 11.70 19.65
N ALA A 381 4.96 11.31 18.64
CA ALA A 381 3.59 10.84 18.79
C ALA A 381 3.50 9.31 18.95
N ASP A 382 3.72 8.57 17.84
CA ASP A 382 3.41 7.14 17.82
C ASP A 382 4.37 6.32 18.71
N LEU A 383 5.69 6.54 18.61
CA LEU A 383 6.67 5.76 19.36
C LEU A 383 6.50 5.94 20.88
N THR A 384 6.20 7.15 21.34
CA THR A 384 5.97 7.40 22.78
C THR A 384 4.68 6.74 23.26
N TYR A 385 3.61 6.83 22.46
CA TYR A 385 2.35 6.17 22.76
C TYR A 385 2.51 4.63 22.79
N ASP A 386 3.04 4.06 21.70
CA ASP A 386 3.21 2.61 21.56
C ASP A 386 4.15 2.06 22.62
N SER A 387 5.27 2.76 22.89
CA SER A 387 6.20 2.35 23.93
C SER A 387 5.53 2.32 25.32
N PHE A 388 4.67 3.29 25.63
CA PHE A 388 3.94 3.29 26.88
C PHE A 388 2.94 2.14 26.96
N VAL A 389 2.07 1.99 25.95
CA VAL A 389 1.00 0.99 25.96
C VAL A 389 1.55 -0.45 25.96
N LEU A 390 2.57 -0.70 25.12
CA LEU A 390 3.14 -2.05 24.99
C LEU A 390 3.98 -2.48 26.18
N ASN A 391 4.60 -1.53 26.90
CA ASN A 391 5.38 -1.85 28.12
C ASN A 391 4.56 -1.78 29.42
N ASN A 392 3.31 -1.31 29.36
CA ASN A 392 2.41 -1.23 30.51
C ASN A 392 1.08 -1.98 30.21
N PRO A 393 1.13 -3.29 30.01
CA PRO A 393 -0.09 -4.04 29.73
C PRO A 393 -1.03 -3.95 30.94
N VAL A 394 -2.29 -3.54 30.68
CA VAL A 394 -3.32 -3.61 31.72
C VAL A 394 -3.53 -5.09 32.03
N ALA A 395 -3.36 -5.48 33.32
CA ALA A 395 -3.64 -6.84 33.74
C ALA A 395 -5.08 -7.20 33.27
N SER A 396 -5.22 -8.33 32.58
CA SER A 396 -6.51 -8.83 32.14
C SER A 396 -7.34 -9.21 33.39
N GLY A 397 -7.95 -8.19 34.00
CA GLY A 397 -8.80 -8.31 35.18
C GLY A 397 -10.27 -8.34 34.77
N SER A 398 -10.90 -9.46 35.03
CA SER A 398 -12.33 -9.80 34.97
C SER A 398 -12.89 -10.01 33.57
N PRO A 399 -13.60 -11.12 33.32
CA PRO A 399 -14.35 -11.29 32.09
C PRO A 399 -15.37 -10.16 31.94
N ALA A 400 -15.52 -9.64 30.73
CA ALA A 400 -16.55 -8.67 30.41
C ALA A 400 -17.91 -9.17 30.94
N PRO A 401 -18.74 -8.30 31.54
CA PRO A 401 -20.08 -8.72 31.99
C PRO A 401 -20.83 -9.33 30.80
N ALA A 402 -21.43 -10.51 31.04
CA ALA A 402 -22.23 -11.19 30.01
C ALA A 402 -23.30 -10.24 29.48
N PRO A 403 -23.59 -10.21 28.18
CA PRO A 403 -24.62 -9.37 27.63
C PRO A 403 -25.95 -9.67 28.33
N ALA A 404 -26.61 -8.63 28.82
CA ALA A 404 -27.90 -8.75 29.47
C ALA A 404 -28.85 -9.50 28.50
N LYS A 405 -29.40 -10.62 28.95
CA LYS A 405 -30.46 -11.34 28.24
C LYS A 405 -31.66 -10.39 28.12
N LYS A 406 -32.00 -10.02 26.89
CA LYS A 406 -33.29 -9.41 26.55
C LYS A 406 -34.33 -10.48 26.39
#